data_7d4e9e6c01b65f6431ba3e9a6ba52826
#
_entry.id   7d4e9e6c01b65f6431ba3e9a6ba52826
#
_cell.length_a   1.000
_cell.length_b   1.000
_cell.length_c   1.000
_cell.angle_alpha   90.00
_cell.angle_beta   90.00
_cell.angle_gamma   90.00
#
_symmetry.space_group_name_H-M   'P 1'
#
loop_
_entity.id
_entity.type
_entity.pdbx_description
1 polymer ?
#
loop_
_entity_poly.entity_id
_entity_poly.type
_entity_poly.pdbx_seq_one_letter_code
_entity_poly.pdbx_strand_id
1 'polypeptide(L)'
;HVKIVAVDPVGSILADYAKTGKMIPAKSYVLEGIGEDFIPQNYDFSVIDHWVTVGDKESFIMTRKLLKQEGIYAGGSSGAAILGAIEYAKGLDKPQKIIVMLHDSGNRYASKIFNDDWMSNNGYLDHSFNVQIKDVLKLLGKTNRGVVTVQDTSTIGEVINLMEKNGVSQIPVIGRNGVLGIVSEKNLLRPVVMGEFKKDDNISLAINPQFRIVDANDLLSSVADGLLKKEVALVTQGEKIVDILTDIDVLQYVSVTQNS
;
A
#
# COMPACT_ATOMS: atom_id res chain seq x y z
N HIS A 1 27.04 -2.17 34.95
CA HIS A 1 25.96 -1.16 34.93
C HIS A 1 25.01 -1.47 33.79
N VAL A 2 23.72 -1.59 34.08
CA VAL A 2 22.68 -1.80 33.08
C VAL A 2 22.30 -0.44 32.50
N LYS A 3 22.23 -0.34 31.16
CA LYS A 3 21.73 0.82 30.47
C LYS A 3 20.21 0.74 30.36
N ILE A 4 19.53 1.82 30.67
CA ILE A 4 18.07 1.96 30.56
C ILE A 4 17.75 2.77 29.31
N VAL A 5 17.02 2.15 28.39
CA VAL A 5 16.57 2.77 27.15
C VAL A 5 15.05 2.95 27.20
N ALA A 6 14.59 4.20 27.15
CA ALA A 6 13.18 4.51 27.05
C ALA A 6 12.75 4.60 25.58
N VAL A 7 11.56 4.06 25.30
CA VAL A 7 10.93 4.14 23.96
C VAL A 7 9.67 4.98 24.08
N ASP A 8 9.56 6.00 23.23
CA ASP A 8 8.51 7.01 23.30
C ASP A 8 7.85 7.17 21.93
N PRO A 9 6.50 7.24 21.81
CA PRO A 9 5.85 7.42 20.52
C PRO A 9 6.03 8.85 20.00
N VAL A 10 6.12 8.97 18.68
CA VAL A 10 6.09 10.28 18.03
C VAL A 10 4.76 10.96 18.35
N GLY A 11 4.80 12.11 19.00
CA GLY A 11 3.63 12.85 19.49
C GLY A 11 3.57 12.97 21.01
N SER A 12 4.21 12.04 21.75
CA SER A 12 4.44 12.19 23.19
C SER A 12 5.41 13.33 23.50
N ILE A 13 5.33 13.87 24.71
CA ILE A 13 6.21 14.96 25.16
C ILE A 13 7.44 14.48 25.93
N LEU A 14 7.47 13.20 26.36
CA LEU A 14 8.44 12.73 27.35
C LEU A 14 9.89 12.79 26.84
N ALA A 15 10.15 12.30 25.62
CA ALA A 15 11.50 12.30 25.04
C ALA A 15 12.02 13.72 24.80
N ASP A 16 11.17 14.63 24.34
CA ASP A 16 11.55 16.02 24.11
C ASP A 16 11.75 16.80 25.41
N TYR A 17 10.90 16.52 26.40
CA TYR A 17 11.08 17.10 27.75
C TYR A 17 12.39 16.63 28.39
N ALA A 18 12.71 15.35 28.29
CA ALA A 18 13.98 14.80 28.78
C ALA A 18 15.22 15.51 28.19
N LYS A 19 15.14 15.86 26.87
CA LYS A 19 16.24 16.54 26.17
C LYS A 19 16.34 18.03 26.47
N THR A 20 15.21 18.71 26.66
CA THR A 20 15.15 20.18 26.63
C THR A 20 14.75 20.81 27.96
N GLY A 21 14.14 20.05 28.86
CA GLY A 21 13.50 20.53 30.08
C GLY A 21 12.28 21.42 29.85
N LYS A 22 11.77 21.49 28.61
CA LYS A 22 10.64 22.35 28.24
C LYS A 22 9.43 21.55 27.85
N MET A 23 8.26 21.96 28.34
CA MET A 23 6.98 21.43 27.87
C MET A 23 6.74 21.88 26.44
N ILE A 24 6.35 20.93 25.60
CA ILE A 24 5.90 21.15 24.21
C ILE A 24 4.44 20.72 24.07
N PRO A 25 3.69 21.20 23.08
CA PRO A 25 2.38 20.67 22.78
C PRO A 25 2.47 19.21 22.33
N ALA A 26 1.70 18.32 22.96
CA ALA A 26 1.54 16.95 22.51
C ALA A 26 0.86 16.89 21.14
N LYS A 27 1.18 15.85 20.36
CA LYS A 27 0.48 15.54 19.10
C LYS A 27 -0.24 14.21 19.24
N SER A 28 -1.29 14.01 18.45
CA SER A 28 -2.03 12.75 18.44
C SER A 28 -1.18 11.60 17.92
N TYR A 29 -1.27 10.45 18.57
CA TYR A 29 -0.73 9.15 18.15
C TYR A 29 -1.73 8.05 18.53
N VAL A 30 -1.57 6.83 18.01
CA VAL A 30 -2.54 5.74 18.15
C VAL A 30 -2.00 4.59 19.02
N LEU A 31 -0.71 4.56 19.29
CA LEU A 31 -0.11 3.62 20.23
C LEU A 31 -0.73 3.79 21.62
N GLU A 32 -1.21 2.68 22.17
CA GLU A 32 -1.82 2.63 23.50
C GLU A 32 -0.81 2.14 24.55
N GLY A 33 -0.85 2.72 25.74
CA GLY A 33 -0.08 2.26 26.92
C GLY A 33 1.37 2.75 26.97
N ILE A 34 1.81 3.62 26.08
CA ILE A 34 3.11 4.33 26.15
C ILE A 34 2.94 5.78 25.71
N GLY A 35 3.91 6.63 26.13
CA GLY A 35 3.87 8.06 25.86
C GLY A 35 2.87 8.78 26.75
N GLU A 36 3.01 10.10 26.86
CA GLU A 36 2.11 10.96 27.63
C GLU A 36 2.08 12.38 27.06
N ASP A 37 1.03 13.13 27.40
CA ASP A 37 0.86 14.55 27.13
C ASP A 37 1.10 15.43 28.37
N PHE A 38 1.49 14.82 29.50
CA PHE A 38 1.89 15.45 30.75
C PHE A 38 3.10 14.70 31.35
N ILE A 39 3.70 15.23 32.41
CA ILE A 39 4.78 14.55 33.14
C ILE A 39 4.19 13.82 34.33
N PRO A 40 4.18 12.47 34.34
CA PRO A 40 3.72 11.68 35.49
C PRO A 40 4.61 11.92 36.69
N GLN A 41 4.00 12.05 37.89
CA GLN A 41 4.75 12.33 39.14
C GLN A 41 5.75 11.25 39.55
N ASN A 42 5.52 10.01 39.14
CA ASN A 42 6.38 8.86 39.39
C ASN A 42 7.45 8.63 38.32
N TYR A 43 7.60 9.58 37.36
CA TYR A 43 8.57 9.43 36.29
C TYR A 43 9.92 10.02 36.67
N ASP A 44 10.94 9.18 36.76
CA ASP A 44 12.30 9.60 37.06
C ASP A 44 13.18 9.57 35.81
N PHE A 45 13.39 10.75 35.23
CA PHE A 45 14.21 10.92 34.01
C PHE A 45 15.70 10.63 34.29
N SER A 46 16.17 10.67 35.55
CA SER A 46 17.59 10.51 35.89
C SER A 46 18.09 9.06 35.70
N VAL A 47 17.17 8.10 35.67
CA VAL A 47 17.52 6.67 35.49
C VAL A 47 17.60 6.25 34.01
N ILE A 48 17.21 7.12 33.10
CA ILE A 48 17.13 6.82 31.65
C ILE A 48 18.43 7.28 30.99
N ASP A 49 19.17 6.34 30.38
CA ASP A 49 20.42 6.61 29.68
C ASP A 49 20.22 7.05 28.23
N HIS A 50 19.15 6.56 27.57
CA HIS A 50 18.91 6.83 26.15
C HIS A 50 17.42 6.85 25.82
N TRP A 51 17.04 7.65 24.84
CA TRP A 51 15.67 7.76 24.33
C TRP A 51 15.60 7.41 22.85
N VAL A 52 14.63 6.57 22.49
CA VAL A 52 14.31 6.25 21.10
C VAL A 52 12.85 6.63 20.85
N THR A 53 12.58 7.40 19.79
CA THR A 53 11.22 7.72 19.36
C THR A 53 10.80 6.82 18.20
N VAL A 54 9.56 6.33 18.24
CA VAL A 54 9.01 5.40 17.25
C VAL A 54 7.63 5.85 16.77
N GLY A 55 7.31 5.55 15.50
CA GLY A 55 6.00 5.84 14.94
C GLY A 55 4.98 4.72 15.16
N ASP A 56 3.69 5.06 15.01
CA ASP A 56 2.57 4.11 15.13
C ASP A 56 2.68 2.97 14.12
N LYS A 57 2.84 3.31 12.83
CA LYS A 57 2.88 2.36 11.72
C LYS A 57 3.96 1.30 11.90
N GLU A 58 5.18 1.74 12.12
CA GLU A 58 6.34 0.86 12.28
C GLU A 58 6.19 -0.04 13.50
N SER A 59 5.61 0.49 14.58
CA SER A 59 5.35 -0.26 15.83
C SER A 59 4.28 -1.34 15.60
N PHE A 60 3.19 -1.04 14.90
CA PHE A 60 2.14 -2.02 14.59
C PHE A 60 2.64 -3.10 13.62
N ILE A 61 3.43 -2.74 12.62
CA ILE A 61 4.08 -3.70 11.73
C ILE A 61 5.02 -4.62 12.52
N MET A 62 5.82 -4.06 13.46
CA MET A 62 6.71 -4.84 14.31
C MET A 62 5.93 -5.80 15.23
N THR A 63 4.78 -5.36 15.78
CA THR A 63 3.88 -6.21 16.58
C THR A 63 3.42 -7.43 15.78
N ARG A 64 3.03 -7.24 14.52
CA ARG A 64 2.61 -8.33 13.62
C ARG A 64 3.77 -9.25 13.25
N LYS A 65 4.96 -8.69 13.01
CA LYS A 65 6.19 -9.47 12.78
C LYS A 65 6.55 -10.35 13.97
N LEU A 66 6.44 -9.84 15.19
CA LEU A 66 6.69 -10.58 16.41
C LEU A 66 5.77 -11.82 16.49
N LEU A 67 4.48 -11.66 16.20
CA LEU A 67 3.57 -12.81 16.14
C LEU A 67 3.96 -13.79 15.03
N LYS A 68 4.23 -13.30 13.81
CA LYS A 68 4.51 -14.16 12.64
C LYS A 68 5.83 -14.92 12.79
N GLN A 69 6.87 -14.29 13.31
CA GLN A 69 8.23 -14.84 13.32
C GLN A 69 8.55 -15.59 14.62
N GLU A 70 8.05 -15.10 15.76
CA GLU A 70 8.39 -15.62 17.09
C GLU A 70 7.20 -16.29 17.81
N GLY A 71 5.99 -16.22 17.23
CA GLY A 71 4.79 -16.79 17.86
C GLY A 71 4.32 -16.01 19.09
N ILE A 72 4.81 -14.79 19.33
CA ILE A 72 4.48 -14.00 20.51
C ILE A 72 3.32 -13.04 20.18
N TYR A 73 2.18 -13.27 20.82
CA TYR A 73 0.96 -12.47 20.63
C TYR A 73 0.87 -11.36 21.69
N ALA A 74 1.43 -10.18 21.36
CA ALA A 74 1.55 -9.03 22.24
C ALA A 74 0.88 -7.78 21.67
N GLY A 75 0.74 -6.72 22.48
CA GLY A 75 0.15 -5.45 22.05
C GLY A 75 1.09 -4.50 21.32
N GLY A 76 0.55 -3.35 20.87
CA GLY A 76 1.27 -2.36 20.07
C GLY A 76 2.48 -1.76 20.77
N SER A 77 2.39 -1.52 22.08
CA SER A 77 3.50 -1.04 22.90
C SER A 77 4.68 -2.02 22.98
N SER A 78 4.40 -3.32 22.88
CA SER A 78 5.45 -4.34 22.80
C SER A 78 6.19 -4.29 21.46
N GLY A 79 5.47 -4.06 20.36
CA GLY A 79 6.09 -3.82 19.04
C GLY A 79 6.94 -2.55 19.01
N ALA A 80 6.46 -1.48 19.66
CA ALA A 80 7.20 -0.24 19.84
C ALA A 80 8.49 -0.48 20.63
N ALA A 81 8.42 -1.21 21.75
CA ALA A 81 9.59 -1.52 22.59
C ALA A 81 10.64 -2.35 21.82
N ILE A 82 10.21 -3.33 21.00
CA ILE A 82 11.13 -4.12 20.18
C ILE A 82 11.75 -3.24 19.08
N LEU A 83 10.95 -2.39 18.41
CA LEU A 83 11.46 -1.47 17.40
C LEU A 83 12.51 -0.53 18.02
N GLY A 84 12.23 0.06 19.18
CA GLY A 84 13.17 0.89 19.91
C GLY A 84 14.47 0.15 20.29
N ALA A 85 14.35 -1.11 20.71
CA ALA A 85 15.52 -1.95 21.01
C ALA A 85 16.38 -2.22 19.75
N ILE A 86 15.75 -2.47 18.60
CA ILE A 86 16.45 -2.67 17.32
C ILE A 86 17.16 -1.38 16.90
N GLU A 87 16.48 -0.23 16.98
CA GLU A 87 17.09 1.07 16.63
C GLU A 87 18.28 1.38 17.56
N TYR A 88 18.15 1.16 18.86
CA TYR A 88 19.25 1.32 19.79
C TYR A 88 20.43 0.39 19.47
N ALA A 89 20.13 -0.88 19.12
CA ALA A 89 21.14 -1.89 18.81
C ALA A 89 22.02 -1.52 17.60
N LYS A 90 21.47 -0.81 16.62
CA LYS A 90 22.22 -0.36 15.42
C LYS A 90 23.38 0.58 15.75
N GLY A 91 23.31 1.29 16.88
CA GLY A 91 24.36 2.19 17.35
C GLY A 91 25.42 1.52 18.26
N LEU A 92 25.36 0.20 18.45
CA LEU A 92 26.29 -0.49 19.33
C LEU A 92 27.52 -1.01 18.58
N ASP A 93 28.70 -0.67 19.07
CA ASP A 93 29.98 -1.14 18.49
C ASP A 93 30.28 -2.62 18.74
N LYS A 94 29.60 -3.23 19.73
CA LYS A 94 29.83 -4.63 20.16
C LYS A 94 28.48 -5.31 20.43
N PRO A 95 28.37 -6.63 20.20
CA PRO A 95 27.21 -7.42 20.61
C PRO A 95 26.92 -7.29 22.11
N GLN A 96 25.66 -6.99 22.44
CA GLN A 96 25.18 -6.86 23.81
C GLN A 96 23.86 -7.63 23.99
N LYS A 97 23.54 -7.97 25.23
CA LYS A 97 22.25 -8.50 25.63
C LYS A 97 21.27 -7.33 25.80
N ILE A 98 20.15 -7.36 25.11
CA ILE A 98 19.07 -6.39 25.26
C ILE A 98 17.84 -7.14 25.78
N ILE A 99 17.28 -6.66 26.89
CA ILE A 99 16.05 -7.20 27.49
C ILE A 99 14.94 -6.21 27.12
N VAL A 100 13.86 -6.72 26.54
CA VAL A 100 12.68 -5.93 26.15
C VAL A 100 11.49 -6.37 26.97
N MET A 101 10.79 -5.40 27.59
CA MET A 101 9.55 -5.66 28.29
C MET A 101 8.40 -5.75 27.30
N LEU A 102 7.63 -6.83 27.33
CA LEU A 102 6.39 -7.00 26.58
C LEU A 102 5.22 -6.81 27.54
N HIS A 103 4.50 -5.69 27.39
CA HIS A 103 3.63 -5.16 28.44
C HIS A 103 2.30 -5.89 28.55
N ASP A 104 1.65 -6.23 27.41
CA ASP A 104 0.30 -6.81 27.39
C ASP A 104 0.09 -7.78 26.23
N SER A 105 -1.06 -8.48 26.28
CA SER A 105 -1.47 -9.45 25.27
C SER A 105 -2.10 -8.79 24.06
N GLY A 106 -1.87 -9.38 22.88
CA GLY A 106 -2.51 -9.02 21.62
C GLY A 106 -4.03 -9.15 21.58
N ASN A 107 -4.64 -9.85 22.55
CA ASN A 107 -6.11 -10.07 22.60
C ASN A 107 -6.91 -8.77 22.56
N ARG A 108 -6.41 -7.70 23.18
CA ARG A 108 -7.05 -6.38 23.20
C ARG A 108 -7.04 -5.70 21.82
N TYR A 109 -6.19 -6.15 20.92
CA TYR A 109 -5.90 -5.52 19.62
C TYR A 109 -6.32 -6.38 18.42
N ALA A 110 -7.08 -7.46 18.67
CA ALA A 110 -7.53 -8.38 17.63
C ALA A 110 -8.35 -7.67 16.53
N SER A 111 -9.19 -6.69 16.91
CA SER A 111 -9.99 -5.88 15.98
C SER A 111 -9.27 -4.64 15.42
N LYS A 112 -8.02 -4.38 15.86
CA LYS A 112 -7.19 -3.23 15.46
C LYS A 112 -5.91 -3.73 14.77
N ILE A 113 -4.81 -3.85 15.48
CA ILE A 113 -3.47 -4.19 14.95
C ILE A 113 -3.46 -5.53 14.20
N PHE A 114 -4.28 -6.50 14.60
CA PHE A 114 -4.38 -7.83 13.96
C PHE A 114 -5.54 -7.97 12.98
N ASN A 115 -6.26 -6.88 12.69
CA ASN A 115 -7.28 -6.81 11.66
C ASN A 115 -6.75 -6.05 10.44
N ASP A 116 -6.76 -6.70 9.27
CA ASP A 116 -6.19 -6.13 8.04
C ASP A 116 -6.99 -4.91 7.54
N ASP A 117 -8.32 -4.94 7.67
CA ASP A 117 -9.17 -3.80 7.27
C ASP A 117 -8.87 -2.58 8.14
N TRP A 118 -8.75 -2.78 9.47
CA TRP A 118 -8.40 -1.68 10.36
C TRP A 118 -7.02 -1.10 10.05
N MET A 119 -6.01 -1.96 9.87
CA MET A 119 -4.66 -1.54 9.52
C MET A 119 -4.62 -0.79 8.20
N SER A 120 -5.34 -1.27 7.19
CA SER A 120 -5.44 -0.66 5.87
C SER A 120 -6.15 0.70 5.92
N ASN A 121 -7.31 0.76 6.58
CA ASN A 121 -8.11 1.99 6.70
C ASN A 121 -7.37 3.12 7.44
N ASN A 122 -6.40 2.76 8.29
CA ASN A 122 -5.54 3.71 8.99
C ASN A 122 -4.17 3.93 8.31
N GLY A 123 -3.92 3.34 7.14
CA GLY A 123 -2.68 3.50 6.39
C GLY A 123 -1.46 2.79 7.02
N TYR A 124 -1.68 1.81 7.88
CA TYR A 124 -0.62 1.07 8.58
C TYR A 124 -0.21 -0.22 7.89
N LEU A 125 -1.04 -0.80 7.02
CA LEU A 125 -0.55 -1.84 6.14
C LEU A 125 0.26 -1.20 5.01
N ASP A 126 1.52 -1.55 4.93
CA ASP A 126 2.20 -1.53 3.67
C ASP A 126 1.64 -2.69 2.86
N HIS A 127 0.58 -2.42 2.11
CA HIS A 127 0.36 -3.22 0.93
C HIS A 127 1.68 -3.17 0.17
N SER A 128 2.15 -4.30 -0.31
CA SER A 128 3.38 -4.47 -1.09
C SER A 128 3.37 -3.69 -2.42
N PHE A 129 2.83 -2.48 -2.40
CA PHE A 129 2.66 -1.59 -3.55
C PHE A 129 3.83 -0.63 -3.75
N ASN A 130 4.89 -0.73 -2.92
CA ASN A 130 6.15 -0.01 -3.11
C ASN A 130 7.07 -0.72 -4.13
N VAL A 131 6.46 -1.27 -5.17
CA VAL A 131 7.10 -1.93 -6.30
C VAL A 131 6.84 -1.11 -7.56
N GLN A 132 7.79 -1.05 -8.47
CA GLN A 132 7.57 -0.40 -9.76
C GLN A 132 6.59 -1.22 -10.61
N ILE A 133 5.73 -0.55 -11.33
CA ILE A 133 4.70 -1.18 -12.18
C ILE A 133 5.34 -2.14 -13.19
N LYS A 134 6.50 -1.80 -13.77
CA LYS A 134 7.25 -2.70 -14.66
C LYS A 134 7.63 -4.04 -14.02
N ASP A 135 7.94 -4.05 -12.72
CA ASP A 135 8.32 -5.28 -12.02
C ASP A 135 7.09 -6.15 -11.73
N VAL A 136 5.93 -5.51 -11.45
CA VAL A 136 4.63 -6.20 -11.38
C VAL A 136 4.29 -6.87 -12.71
N LEU A 137 4.36 -6.12 -13.82
CA LEU A 137 4.09 -6.66 -15.16
C LEU A 137 5.04 -7.80 -15.52
N LYS A 138 6.31 -7.70 -15.14
CA LYS A 138 7.30 -8.75 -15.33
C LYS A 138 6.94 -10.02 -14.54
N LEU A 139 6.58 -9.87 -13.26
CA LEU A 139 6.18 -11.00 -12.41
C LEU A 139 4.93 -11.70 -12.95
N LEU A 140 3.98 -10.94 -13.49
CA LEU A 140 2.75 -11.47 -14.10
C LEU A 140 2.94 -12.00 -15.54
N GLY A 141 4.17 -11.99 -16.09
CA GLY A 141 4.46 -12.45 -17.44
C GLY A 141 3.82 -11.60 -18.54
N LYS A 142 3.56 -10.33 -18.26
CA LYS A 142 2.91 -9.38 -19.19
C LYS A 142 3.90 -8.57 -20.02
N THR A 143 5.20 -8.73 -19.81
CA THR A 143 6.22 -8.00 -20.58
C THR A 143 6.25 -8.45 -22.04
N ASN A 144 6.31 -7.50 -22.98
CA ASN A 144 6.45 -7.70 -24.43
C ASN A 144 5.23 -8.25 -25.18
N ARG A 145 4.01 -8.23 -24.63
CA ARG A 145 2.80 -8.67 -25.34
C ARG A 145 2.30 -7.64 -26.35
N GLY A 146 2.66 -6.36 -26.16
CA GLY A 146 2.08 -5.24 -26.89
C GLY A 146 0.62 -5.02 -26.51
N VAL A 147 0.15 -3.78 -26.58
CA VAL A 147 -1.25 -3.45 -26.33
C VAL A 147 -2.00 -3.38 -27.64
N VAL A 148 -3.06 -4.18 -27.75
CA VAL A 148 -4.00 -4.09 -28.87
C VAL A 148 -4.79 -2.79 -28.72
N THR A 149 -4.77 -1.95 -29.73
CA THR A 149 -5.49 -0.67 -29.76
C THR A 149 -6.37 -0.58 -30.99
N VAL A 150 -7.40 0.26 -30.95
CA VAL A 150 -8.26 0.58 -32.10
C VAL A 150 -8.35 2.07 -32.31
N GLN A 151 -8.74 2.47 -33.55
CA GLN A 151 -8.98 3.87 -33.87
C GLN A 151 -10.41 4.25 -33.48
N ASP A 152 -10.65 5.53 -33.25
CA ASP A 152 -11.98 6.08 -32.95
C ASP A 152 -12.98 5.97 -34.17
N THR A 153 -12.47 5.62 -35.31
CA THR A 153 -13.25 5.33 -36.51
C THR A 153 -13.72 3.89 -36.65
N SER A 154 -13.22 2.98 -35.78
CA SER A 154 -13.56 1.55 -35.80
C SER A 154 -15.02 1.31 -35.44
N THR A 155 -15.57 0.19 -35.95
CA THR A 155 -16.93 -0.25 -35.63
C THR A 155 -16.93 -1.16 -34.36
N ILE A 156 -18.09 -1.27 -33.75
CA ILE A 156 -18.33 -2.18 -32.62
C ILE A 156 -18.01 -3.62 -33.00
N GLY A 157 -18.42 -4.06 -34.21
CA GLY A 157 -18.13 -5.41 -34.69
C GLY A 157 -16.63 -5.70 -34.84
N GLU A 158 -15.88 -4.74 -35.40
CA GLU A 158 -14.41 -4.85 -35.51
C GLU A 158 -13.75 -5.01 -34.13
N VAL A 159 -14.18 -4.21 -33.14
CA VAL A 159 -13.62 -4.26 -31.80
C VAL A 159 -13.94 -5.58 -31.11
N ILE A 160 -15.17 -6.09 -31.21
CA ILE A 160 -15.55 -7.41 -30.68
C ILE A 160 -14.69 -8.51 -31.28
N ASN A 161 -14.53 -8.54 -32.60
CA ASN A 161 -13.69 -9.53 -33.30
C ASN A 161 -12.21 -9.44 -32.84
N LEU A 162 -11.74 -8.21 -32.61
CA LEU A 162 -10.36 -7.98 -32.15
C LEU A 162 -10.14 -8.46 -30.71
N MET A 163 -11.14 -8.25 -29.83
CA MET A 163 -11.13 -8.79 -28.46
C MET A 163 -11.06 -10.33 -28.47
N GLU A 164 -11.93 -10.97 -29.24
CA GLU A 164 -11.99 -12.42 -29.37
C GLU A 164 -10.67 -12.99 -29.94
N LYS A 165 -10.18 -12.45 -31.05
CA LYS A 165 -8.94 -12.90 -31.69
C LYS A 165 -7.72 -12.82 -30.79
N ASN A 166 -7.63 -11.80 -29.94
CA ASN A 166 -6.46 -11.56 -29.07
C ASN A 166 -6.68 -12.04 -27.64
N GLY A 167 -7.85 -12.55 -27.27
CA GLY A 167 -8.17 -12.99 -25.92
C GLY A 167 -8.10 -11.85 -24.90
N VAL A 168 -8.52 -10.64 -25.27
CA VAL A 168 -8.50 -9.46 -24.41
C VAL A 168 -9.90 -8.93 -24.16
N SER A 169 -10.18 -8.51 -22.94
CA SER A 169 -11.48 -7.97 -22.52
C SER A 169 -11.55 -6.45 -22.52
N GLN A 170 -10.44 -5.78 -22.84
CA GLN A 170 -10.33 -4.31 -22.83
C GLN A 170 -9.38 -3.85 -23.93
N ILE A 171 -9.77 -2.78 -24.63
CA ILE A 171 -8.97 -2.21 -25.73
C ILE A 171 -8.98 -0.68 -25.61
N PRO A 172 -7.80 -0.02 -25.57
CA PRO A 172 -7.71 1.44 -25.67
C PRO A 172 -8.12 1.93 -27.06
N VAL A 173 -8.88 3.02 -27.08
CA VAL A 173 -9.29 3.71 -28.30
C VAL A 173 -8.41 4.93 -28.52
N ILE A 174 -7.77 4.98 -29.67
CA ILE A 174 -6.83 6.04 -30.05
C ILE A 174 -7.54 7.01 -30.99
N GLY A 175 -7.51 8.28 -30.65
CA GLY A 175 -7.93 9.37 -31.53
C GLY A 175 -6.75 10.19 -32.02
N ARG A 176 -7.02 11.29 -32.71
CA ARG A 176 -5.99 12.17 -33.32
C ARG A 176 -5.00 12.73 -32.30
N ASN A 177 -5.44 12.98 -31.07
CA ASN A 177 -4.64 13.65 -30.04
C ASN A 177 -4.22 12.69 -28.90
N GLY A 178 -4.28 11.37 -29.13
CA GLY A 178 -3.92 10.36 -28.12
C GLY A 178 -5.09 9.47 -27.73
N VAL A 179 -5.01 8.89 -26.52
CA VAL A 179 -6.03 7.96 -26.03
C VAL A 179 -7.31 8.71 -25.65
N LEU A 180 -8.44 8.28 -26.20
CA LEU A 180 -9.76 8.83 -25.89
C LEU A 180 -10.42 8.13 -24.70
N GLY A 181 -10.11 6.87 -24.49
CA GLY A 181 -10.66 6.04 -23.43
C GLY A 181 -10.45 4.56 -23.70
N ILE A 182 -11.20 3.75 -22.98
CA ILE A 182 -11.12 2.29 -23.06
C ILE A 182 -12.49 1.72 -23.36
N VAL A 183 -12.55 0.77 -24.29
CA VAL A 183 -13.73 -0.06 -24.50
C VAL A 183 -13.49 -1.40 -23.82
N SER A 184 -14.44 -1.86 -23.04
CA SER A 184 -14.40 -3.17 -22.37
C SER A 184 -15.56 -4.05 -22.82
N GLU A 185 -15.36 -5.36 -22.73
CA GLU A 185 -16.43 -6.36 -22.95
C GLU A 185 -17.66 -6.02 -22.09
N LYS A 186 -17.46 -5.59 -20.86
CA LYS A 186 -18.52 -5.18 -19.94
C LYS A 186 -19.34 -3.99 -20.46
N ASN A 187 -18.70 -3.02 -21.12
CA ASN A 187 -19.37 -1.85 -21.69
C ASN A 187 -20.19 -2.20 -22.94
N LEU A 188 -19.75 -3.23 -23.69
CA LEU A 188 -20.40 -3.67 -24.93
C LEU A 188 -21.54 -4.67 -24.67
N LEU A 189 -21.38 -5.57 -23.70
CA LEU A 189 -22.25 -6.74 -23.54
C LEU A 189 -23.74 -6.36 -23.47
N ARG A 190 -24.11 -5.50 -22.51
CA ARG A 190 -25.52 -5.13 -22.32
C ARG A 190 -26.13 -4.38 -23.52
N PRO A 191 -25.53 -3.30 -24.04
CA PRO A 191 -26.09 -2.57 -25.20
C PRO A 191 -26.20 -3.43 -26.42
N VAL A 192 -25.26 -4.34 -26.70
CA VAL A 192 -25.31 -5.24 -27.85
C VAL A 192 -26.43 -6.28 -27.69
N VAL A 193 -26.55 -6.90 -26.48
CA VAL A 193 -27.60 -7.90 -26.22
C VAL A 193 -28.99 -7.27 -26.26
N MET A 194 -29.13 -6.03 -25.80
CA MET A 194 -30.41 -5.30 -25.85
C MET A 194 -30.73 -4.68 -27.21
N GLY A 195 -29.82 -4.82 -28.18
CA GLY A 195 -30.00 -4.25 -29.54
C GLY A 195 -29.84 -2.73 -29.61
N GLU A 196 -29.32 -2.11 -28.55
CA GLU A 196 -29.02 -0.68 -28.49
C GLU A 196 -27.83 -0.32 -29.40
N PHE A 197 -26.84 -1.24 -29.48
CA PHE A 197 -25.67 -1.13 -30.35
C PHE A 197 -25.72 -2.18 -31.47
N LYS A 198 -25.42 -1.76 -32.69
CA LYS A 198 -25.27 -2.63 -33.86
C LYS A 198 -23.80 -2.82 -34.19
N LYS A 199 -23.48 -3.89 -34.93
CA LYS A 199 -22.10 -4.20 -35.35
C LYS A 199 -21.44 -3.09 -36.16
N ASP A 200 -22.22 -2.39 -36.97
CA ASP A 200 -21.75 -1.32 -37.86
C ASP A 200 -21.71 0.07 -37.18
N ASP A 201 -22.18 0.18 -35.92
CA ASP A 201 -22.12 1.42 -35.21
C ASP A 201 -20.66 1.77 -34.82
N ASN A 202 -20.39 3.07 -34.74
CA ASN A 202 -19.07 3.56 -34.37
C ASN A 202 -18.75 3.27 -32.91
N ILE A 203 -17.51 2.88 -32.63
CA ILE A 203 -17.02 2.50 -31.27
C ILE A 203 -17.08 3.65 -30.27
N SER A 204 -17.15 4.89 -30.71
CA SER A 204 -17.26 6.07 -29.84
C SER A 204 -18.45 6.02 -28.88
N LEU A 205 -19.51 5.28 -29.23
CA LEU A 205 -20.68 5.08 -28.37
C LEU A 205 -20.36 4.27 -27.09
N ALA A 206 -19.29 3.46 -27.11
CA ALA A 206 -18.93 2.54 -26.03
C ALA A 206 -17.66 2.96 -25.26
N ILE A 207 -17.06 4.11 -25.59
CA ILE A 207 -15.83 4.58 -24.95
C ILE A 207 -16.11 4.97 -23.50
N ASN A 208 -15.35 4.38 -22.58
CA ASN A 208 -15.26 4.84 -21.20
C ASN A 208 -14.05 5.77 -21.07
N PRO A 209 -14.24 7.06 -20.73
CA PRO A 209 -13.14 8.01 -20.57
C PRO A 209 -12.44 7.92 -19.21
N GLN A 210 -12.90 7.05 -18.30
CA GLN A 210 -12.31 6.88 -16.97
C GLN A 210 -11.10 5.94 -17.02
N PHE A 211 -9.93 6.50 -17.22
CA PHE A 211 -8.65 5.78 -17.18
C PHE A 211 -7.55 6.70 -16.68
N ARG A 212 -6.42 6.12 -16.29
CA ARG A 212 -5.19 6.84 -15.93
C ARG A 212 -4.08 6.45 -16.88
N ILE A 213 -3.15 7.37 -17.12
CA ILE A 213 -1.88 7.09 -17.77
C ILE A 213 -0.81 7.13 -16.67
N VAL A 214 0.02 6.09 -16.60
CA VAL A 214 1.08 5.94 -15.62
C VAL A 214 2.36 5.48 -16.29
N ASP A 215 3.52 5.90 -15.78
CA ASP A 215 4.80 5.40 -16.29
C ASP A 215 5.12 4.03 -15.69
N ALA A 216 5.76 3.16 -16.47
CA ALA A 216 6.19 1.84 -16.01
C ALA A 216 7.15 1.88 -14.80
N ASN A 217 7.84 2.99 -14.57
CA ASN A 217 8.71 3.21 -13.42
C ASN A 217 7.97 3.77 -12.20
N ASP A 218 6.70 4.17 -12.33
CA ASP A 218 5.89 4.60 -11.19
C ASP A 218 5.67 3.45 -10.22
N LEU A 219 5.42 3.80 -8.95
CA LEU A 219 5.09 2.80 -7.94
C LEU A 219 3.64 2.33 -8.09
N LEU A 220 3.39 1.04 -7.86
CA LEU A 220 2.03 0.47 -7.86
C LEU A 220 1.11 1.20 -6.88
N SER A 221 1.63 1.72 -5.75
CA SER A 221 0.89 2.52 -4.77
C SER A 221 0.27 3.78 -5.37
N SER A 222 0.87 4.36 -6.41
CA SER A 222 0.35 5.58 -7.06
C SER A 222 -0.96 5.37 -7.81
N VAL A 223 -1.28 4.12 -8.17
CA VAL A 223 -2.48 3.77 -8.95
C VAL A 223 -3.47 2.91 -8.16
N ALA A 224 -3.08 2.39 -6.99
CA ALA A 224 -3.88 1.45 -6.21
C ALA A 224 -5.29 1.98 -5.90
N ASP A 225 -5.42 3.23 -5.46
CA ASP A 225 -6.72 3.85 -5.15
C ASP A 225 -7.65 3.95 -6.36
N GLY A 226 -7.09 4.22 -7.55
CA GLY A 226 -7.85 4.26 -8.80
C GLY A 226 -8.34 2.88 -9.19
N LEU A 227 -7.47 1.88 -9.12
CA LEU A 227 -7.80 0.49 -9.44
C LEU A 227 -8.88 -0.07 -8.50
N LEU A 228 -8.83 0.26 -7.20
CA LEU A 228 -9.89 -0.08 -6.25
C LEU A 228 -11.26 0.52 -6.63
N LYS A 229 -11.28 1.66 -7.31
CA LYS A 229 -12.48 2.31 -7.86
C LYS A 229 -12.86 1.80 -9.27
N LYS A 230 -12.23 0.71 -9.73
CA LYS A 230 -12.43 0.10 -11.05
C LYS A 230 -11.97 0.99 -12.22
N GLU A 231 -11.07 1.93 -11.98
CA GLU A 231 -10.36 2.62 -13.03
C GLU A 231 -9.35 1.66 -13.67
N VAL A 232 -9.00 1.93 -14.92
CA VAL A 232 -7.98 1.18 -15.66
C VAL A 232 -6.75 2.05 -15.80
N ALA A 233 -5.57 1.51 -15.60
CA ALA A 233 -4.33 2.22 -15.80
C ALA A 233 -3.63 1.76 -17.09
N LEU A 234 -3.45 2.70 -18.03
CA LEU A 234 -2.61 2.51 -19.21
C LEU A 234 -1.17 2.75 -18.83
N VAL A 235 -0.35 1.71 -18.92
CA VAL A 235 1.07 1.79 -18.59
C VAL A 235 1.85 2.22 -19.81
N THR A 236 2.64 3.28 -19.64
CA THR A 236 3.51 3.83 -20.69
C THR A 236 4.98 3.64 -20.36
N GLN A 237 5.79 3.59 -21.40
CA GLN A 237 7.24 3.71 -21.33
C GLN A 237 7.66 4.76 -22.36
N GLY A 238 7.96 5.95 -21.89
CA GLY A 238 8.01 7.14 -22.74
C GLY A 238 6.62 7.43 -23.35
N GLU A 239 6.58 7.64 -24.66
CA GLU A 239 5.32 7.92 -25.38
C GLU A 239 4.51 6.66 -25.78
N LYS A 240 5.06 5.47 -25.54
CA LYS A 240 4.47 4.21 -25.99
C LYS A 240 3.65 3.55 -24.87
N ILE A 241 2.41 3.15 -25.18
CA ILE A 241 1.61 2.29 -24.29
C ILE A 241 2.19 0.87 -24.38
N VAL A 242 2.60 0.33 -23.23
CA VAL A 242 3.24 -0.99 -23.13
C VAL A 242 2.33 -2.06 -22.54
N ASP A 243 1.39 -1.66 -21.67
CA ASP A 243 0.42 -2.59 -21.08
C ASP A 243 -0.81 -1.86 -20.52
N ILE A 244 -1.77 -2.66 -20.03
CA ILE A 244 -2.94 -2.23 -19.27
C ILE A 244 -2.87 -2.92 -17.91
N LEU A 245 -2.96 -2.13 -16.85
CA LEU A 245 -3.02 -2.61 -15.48
C LEU A 245 -4.45 -2.46 -14.96
N THR A 246 -4.98 -3.54 -14.39
CA THR A 246 -6.34 -3.64 -13.88
C THR A 246 -6.37 -4.15 -12.45
N ASP A 247 -7.54 -4.12 -11.81
CA ASP A 247 -7.76 -4.65 -10.47
C ASP A 247 -7.38 -6.15 -10.36
N ILE A 248 -7.66 -6.96 -11.38
CA ILE A 248 -7.30 -8.39 -11.38
C ILE A 248 -5.78 -8.60 -11.39
N ASP A 249 -5.03 -7.72 -12.05
CA ASP A 249 -3.56 -7.80 -12.07
C ASP A 249 -2.97 -7.53 -10.69
N VAL A 250 -3.55 -6.57 -9.96
CA VAL A 250 -3.14 -6.29 -8.58
C VAL A 250 -3.48 -7.46 -7.67
N LEU A 251 -4.67 -8.05 -7.79
CA LEU A 251 -5.05 -9.24 -7.04
C LEU A 251 -4.10 -10.42 -7.31
N GLN A 252 -3.76 -10.65 -8.57
CA GLN A 252 -2.83 -11.69 -8.96
C GLN A 252 -1.42 -11.44 -8.41
N TYR A 253 -0.94 -10.21 -8.48
CA TYR A 253 0.34 -9.80 -7.89
C TYR A 253 0.38 -10.08 -6.38
N VAL A 254 -0.64 -9.65 -5.65
CA VAL A 254 -0.75 -9.88 -4.19
C VAL A 254 -0.76 -11.38 -3.87
N SER A 255 -1.55 -12.16 -4.63
CA SER A 255 -1.61 -13.62 -4.45
C SER A 255 -0.26 -14.31 -4.62
N VAL A 256 0.52 -13.90 -5.62
CA VAL A 256 1.86 -14.48 -5.88
C VAL A 256 2.86 -14.08 -4.80
N THR A 257 2.81 -12.82 -4.33
CA THR A 257 3.79 -12.29 -3.37
C THR A 257 3.49 -12.65 -1.91
N GLN A 258 2.24 -12.97 -1.57
CA GLN A 258 1.88 -13.44 -0.22
C GLN A 258 2.20 -14.92 0.03
N ASN A 259 2.41 -15.70 -1.02
CA ASN A 259 2.75 -17.13 -0.94
C ASN A 259 4.27 -17.39 -1.02
N SER A 260 5.07 -16.35 -1.12
CA SER A 260 6.55 -16.38 -1.14
C SER A 260 7.12 -15.92 0.19
#